data_4a5393ae85c4727c7622fb9967160704
#
_entry.id   4a5393ae85c4727c7622fb9967160704
#
_cell.length_a   1.000
_cell.length_b   1.000
_cell.length_c   1.000
_cell.angle_alpha   90.00
_cell.angle_beta   90.00
_cell.angle_gamma   90.00
#
_symmetry.space_group_name_H-M   'P 1'
#
loop_
_entity.id
_entity.type
_entity.pdbx_description
1 polymer ?
#
loop_
_entity_poly.entity_id
_entity_poly.type
_entity_poly.pdbx_seq_one_letter_code
_entity_poly.pdbx_strand_id
1 'polypeptide(L)'
;MTLEEQCILACYHDIGDLNADHGVYLVQQNKTKKVYVKKNLTVYDIGVYRYLQQNPVPNTPHIYELAEDHGTLIVIEEYLSGSTLEELAEQHGPFSEEAVIDIMSQLCVILQRLHSAQPPIIHRDIKPGNIMLSPDGVVKLLDMNAAKRVNEDAERDTRLIGTVGYAAPEQFGFGASGVQTDIYAAGVLINYLLTGELPQTRMADGTLRPVIERCTRMEPEGRYQTAAELCAALTGSEGRKDPSGNRRRFLPPGFRSGRLWKMLLALIGYAAWLAFSIAYGKDTGGIRGMAAGILVFLMLFLPLLFTADYLGVQSRFPLSDSASLPVRVLGIVLWDAVLVCAVLVLLAMTV
;
A
#
# COMPACT_ATOMS: atom_id res chain seq x y z
N MET A 1 23.39 -12.47 22.34
CA MET A 1 23.94 -11.44 21.40
C MET A 1 25.34 -11.82 20.98
N THR A 2 25.66 -11.81 19.70
CA THR A 2 27.00 -12.05 19.15
C THR A 2 27.90 -10.82 19.36
N LEU A 3 29.23 -11.00 19.24
CA LEU A 3 30.18 -9.88 19.32
C LEU A 3 29.95 -8.84 18.21
N GLU A 4 29.56 -9.32 17.01
CA GLU A 4 29.24 -8.47 15.86
C GLU A 4 28.02 -7.59 16.14
N GLU A 5 26.92 -8.16 16.65
CA GLU A 5 25.72 -7.43 17.05
C GLU A 5 26.04 -6.38 18.14
N GLN A 6 26.90 -6.73 19.11
CA GLN A 6 27.35 -5.78 20.13
C GLN A 6 28.11 -4.59 19.52
N CYS A 7 29.01 -4.85 18.58
CA CYS A 7 29.76 -3.81 17.88
C CYS A 7 28.83 -2.91 17.05
N ILE A 8 27.84 -3.48 16.40
CA ILE A 8 26.85 -2.71 15.61
C ILE A 8 26.02 -1.80 16.54
N LEU A 9 25.48 -2.36 17.63
CA LEU A 9 24.68 -1.58 18.58
C LEU A 9 25.50 -0.48 19.28
N ALA A 10 26.80 -0.72 19.56
CA ALA A 10 27.70 0.29 20.12
C ALA A 10 27.92 1.51 19.19
N CYS A 11 27.55 1.40 17.91
CA CYS A 11 27.57 2.54 16.98
C CYS A 11 26.39 3.52 17.19
N TYR A 12 25.44 3.19 18.06
CA TYR A 12 24.28 4.03 18.39
C TYR A 12 24.38 4.45 19.86
N HIS A 13 24.08 5.71 20.16
CA HIS A 13 23.96 6.20 21.53
C HIS A 13 22.59 6.82 21.77
N ASP A 14 22.07 6.62 22.97
CA ASP A 14 20.78 7.14 23.38
C ASP A 14 20.84 8.68 23.47
N ILE A 15 19.87 9.37 22.90
CA ILE A 15 19.77 10.84 22.88
C ILE A 15 18.47 11.35 23.52
N GLY A 16 17.50 10.46 23.79
CA GLY A 16 16.25 10.80 24.45
C GLY A 16 15.34 9.59 24.63
N ASP A 17 14.34 9.76 25.48
CA ASP A 17 13.30 8.78 25.74
C ASP A 17 12.05 9.14 24.94
N LEU A 18 11.52 8.20 24.15
CA LEU A 18 10.22 8.36 23.51
C LEU A 18 9.11 7.73 24.35
N ASN A 19 9.35 6.54 24.89
CA ASN A 19 8.47 5.83 25.81
C ASN A 19 9.30 4.82 26.60
N ALA A 20 9.96 5.30 27.67
CA ALA A 20 10.88 4.49 28.48
C ALA A 20 10.19 3.30 29.15
N ASP A 21 8.93 3.46 29.56
CA ASP A 21 8.14 2.40 30.21
C ASP A 21 7.91 1.20 29.26
N HIS A 22 7.87 1.47 27.96
CA HIS A 22 7.76 0.46 26.90
C HIS A 22 9.09 0.14 26.20
N GLY A 23 10.22 0.63 26.73
CA GLY A 23 11.55 0.36 26.20
C GLY A 23 11.82 1.02 24.85
N VAL A 24 11.23 2.19 24.56
CA VAL A 24 11.39 2.92 23.29
C VAL A 24 12.22 4.18 23.49
N TYR A 25 13.34 4.24 22.79
CA TYR A 25 14.35 5.29 22.94
C TYR A 25 14.68 5.93 21.59
N LEU A 26 15.06 7.21 21.64
CA LEU A 26 15.63 7.92 20.50
C LEU A 26 17.15 7.72 20.53
N VAL A 27 17.72 7.25 19.43
CA VAL A 27 19.17 7.00 19.34
C VAL A 27 19.77 7.71 18.14
N GLN A 28 21.04 8.09 18.25
CA GLN A 28 21.80 8.68 17.16
C GLN A 28 22.96 7.78 16.76
N GLN A 29 23.13 7.54 15.47
CA GLN A 29 24.28 6.80 14.96
C GLN A 29 25.54 7.68 15.01
N ASN A 30 26.60 7.19 15.64
CA ASN A 30 27.82 7.94 15.94
C ASN A 30 28.50 8.55 14.69
N LYS A 31 28.51 7.81 13.57
CA LYS A 31 29.19 8.19 12.33
C LYS A 31 28.37 9.12 11.45
N THR A 32 27.12 8.79 11.19
CA THR A 32 26.26 9.54 10.25
C THR A 32 25.48 10.67 10.90
N LYS A 33 25.41 10.68 12.24
CA LYS A 33 24.58 11.58 13.04
C LYS A 33 23.07 11.49 12.74
N LYS A 34 22.63 10.47 11.99
CA LYS A 34 21.23 10.20 11.77
C LYS A 34 20.56 9.68 13.04
N VAL A 35 19.29 10.02 13.18
CA VAL A 35 18.45 9.65 14.33
C VAL A 35 17.60 8.45 13.97
N TYR A 36 17.43 7.53 14.91
CA TYR A 36 16.67 6.28 14.80
C TYR A 36 15.88 6.03 16.08
N VAL A 37 14.98 5.07 16.02
CA VAL A 37 14.27 4.55 17.19
C VAL A 37 14.91 3.22 17.59
N LYS A 38 15.25 3.08 18.88
CA LYS A 38 15.63 1.81 19.49
C LYS A 38 14.49 1.29 20.32
N LYS A 39 14.08 0.04 20.09
CA LYS A 39 13.09 -0.67 20.90
C LYS A 39 13.72 -1.87 21.58
N ASN A 40 13.41 -2.07 22.86
CA ASN A 40 13.77 -3.25 23.64
C ASN A 40 12.49 -4.05 23.90
N LEU A 41 12.27 -5.12 23.15
CA LEU A 41 11.03 -5.88 23.13
C LEU A 41 11.16 -7.19 23.90
N THR A 42 10.29 -7.42 24.87
CA THR A 42 10.18 -8.68 25.61
C THR A 42 9.10 -9.59 25.02
N VAL A 43 8.18 -9.03 24.25
CA VAL A 43 7.13 -9.76 23.51
C VAL A 43 7.29 -9.44 22.04
N TYR A 44 7.61 -10.42 21.22
CA TYR A 44 7.86 -10.26 19.79
C TYR A 44 7.75 -11.59 19.05
N ASP A 45 7.60 -11.51 17.73
CA ASP A 45 7.83 -12.61 16.79
C ASP A 45 9.05 -12.25 15.94
N ILE A 46 10.19 -12.87 16.21
CA ILE A 46 11.44 -12.63 15.47
C ILE A 46 11.30 -12.89 13.97
N GLY A 47 10.44 -13.84 13.59
CA GLY A 47 10.15 -14.16 12.19
C GLY A 47 9.51 -12.99 11.44
N VAL A 48 8.64 -12.21 12.11
CA VAL A 48 8.05 -10.98 11.57
C VAL A 48 9.15 -9.93 11.33
N TYR A 49 9.97 -9.65 12.35
CA TYR A 49 11.01 -8.62 12.27
C TYR A 49 12.05 -8.93 11.21
N ARG A 50 12.55 -10.18 11.13
CA ARG A 50 13.49 -10.62 10.08
C ARG A 50 12.89 -10.55 8.69
N TYR A 51 11.61 -10.92 8.55
CA TYR A 51 10.92 -10.79 7.27
C TYR A 51 10.81 -9.33 6.83
N LEU A 52 10.39 -8.43 7.73
CA LEU A 52 10.22 -7.00 7.42
C LEU A 52 11.55 -6.29 7.16
N GLN A 53 12.64 -6.71 7.82
CA GLN A 53 13.99 -6.20 7.54
C GLN A 53 14.42 -6.55 6.10
N GLN A 54 14.13 -7.77 5.64
CA GLN A 54 14.47 -8.23 4.29
C GLN A 54 13.48 -7.78 3.22
N ASN A 55 12.23 -7.54 3.60
CA ASN A 55 11.13 -7.16 2.72
C ASN A 55 10.42 -5.91 3.28
N PRO A 56 11.02 -4.72 3.16
CA PRO A 56 10.44 -3.50 3.71
C PRO A 56 9.07 -3.20 3.12
N VAL A 57 8.11 -2.94 3.99
CA VAL A 57 6.76 -2.52 3.60
C VAL A 57 6.71 -0.99 3.56
N PRO A 58 6.31 -0.38 2.45
CA PRO A 58 6.17 1.07 2.36
C PRO A 58 5.22 1.60 3.44
N ASN A 59 5.56 2.75 4.01
CA ASN A 59 4.80 3.40 5.07
C ASN A 59 4.75 2.63 6.41
N THR A 60 5.74 1.76 6.65
CA THR A 60 6.11 1.25 7.98
C THR A 60 7.56 1.64 8.28
N PRO A 61 7.99 1.72 9.55
CA PRO A 61 9.39 2.00 9.87
C PRO A 61 10.33 0.97 9.23
N HIS A 62 11.37 1.44 8.55
CA HIS A 62 12.40 0.54 8.04
C HIS A 62 13.23 -0.02 9.20
N ILE A 63 13.43 -1.33 9.25
CA ILE A 63 14.23 -2.01 10.27
C ILE A 63 15.66 -2.09 9.78
N TYR A 64 16.57 -1.47 10.53
CA TYR A 64 18.01 -1.44 10.21
C TYR A 64 18.75 -2.58 10.88
N GLU A 65 18.60 -2.71 12.22
CA GLU A 65 19.34 -3.69 13.00
C GLU A 65 18.40 -4.50 13.89
N LEU A 66 18.75 -5.76 14.09
CA LEU A 66 18.08 -6.70 14.99
C LEU A 66 19.15 -7.43 15.80
N ALA A 67 19.01 -7.47 17.13
CA ALA A 67 19.85 -8.28 17.99
C ALA A 67 19.02 -8.90 19.13
N GLU A 68 19.28 -10.14 19.46
CA GLU A 68 18.63 -10.82 20.59
C GLU A 68 19.60 -10.96 21.76
N ASP A 69 19.17 -10.49 22.93
CA ASP A 69 19.94 -10.62 24.16
C ASP A 69 19.04 -11.03 25.33
N HIS A 70 19.33 -12.19 25.94
CA HIS A 70 18.61 -12.73 27.10
C HIS A 70 17.08 -12.68 27.00
N GLY A 71 16.52 -12.98 25.83
CA GLY A 71 15.07 -12.99 25.57
C GLY A 71 14.46 -11.62 25.28
N THR A 72 15.30 -10.59 25.13
CA THR A 72 14.90 -9.26 24.68
C THR A 72 15.36 -9.07 23.23
N LEU A 73 14.46 -8.66 22.33
CA LEU A 73 14.81 -8.25 20.99
C LEU A 73 15.10 -6.75 20.98
N ILE A 74 16.30 -6.39 20.58
CA ILE A 74 16.71 -5.00 20.34
C ILE A 74 16.52 -4.72 18.87
N VAL A 75 15.70 -3.70 18.55
CA VAL A 75 15.38 -3.27 17.19
C VAL A 75 15.89 -1.85 17.01
N ILE A 76 16.65 -1.58 15.94
CA ILE A 76 16.92 -0.23 15.47
C ILE A 76 16.10 -0.01 14.20
N GLU A 77 15.18 0.93 14.27
CA GLU A 77 14.28 1.24 13.16
C GLU A 77 14.27 2.73 12.79
N GLU A 78 13.68 3.04 11.66
CA GLU A 78 13.55 4.39 11.14
C GLU A 78 12.78 5.29 12.12
N TYR A 79 13.33 6.48 12.39
CA TYR A 79 12.58 7.53 13.05
C TYR A 79 11.63 8.20 12.05
N LEU A 80 10.35 8.09 12.30
CA LEU A 80 9.30 8.73 11.51
C LEU A 80 8.84 10.02 12.21
N SER A 81 8.65 11.09 11.45
CA SER A 81 8.12 12.35 11.95
C SER A 81 6.65 12.52 11.59
N GLY A 82 5.88 13.01 12.54
CA GLY A 82 4.43 13.23 12.40
C GLY A 82 3.74 13.20 13.74
N SER A 83 2.42 13.19 13.73
CA SER A 83 1.58 13.00 14.92
C SER A 83 0.76 11.74 14.79
N THR A 84 0.56 11.03 15.89
CA THR A 84 -0.34 9.88 15.92
C THR A 84 -1.79 10.33 15.74
N LEU A 85 -2.65 9.43 15.25
CA LEU A 85 -4.08 9.74 15.16
C LEU A 85 -4.71 9.95 16.55
N GLU A 86 -4.11 9.36 17.58
CA GLU A 86 -4.51 9.57 18.98
C GLU A 86 -4.24 11.01 19.40
N GLU A 87 -3.01 11.51 19.22
CA GLU A 87 -2.63 12.90 19.51
C GLU A 87 -3.50 13.90 18.71
N LEU A 88 -3.75 13.60 17.44
CA LEU A 88 -4.57 14.48 16.59
C LEU A 88 -6.05 14.49 17.03
N ALA A 89 -6.58 13.33 17.41
CA ALA A 89 -7.95 13.24 17.94
C ALA A 89 -8.11 13.96 19.28
N GLU A 90 -7.12 13.88 20.16
CA GLU A 90 -7.09 14.59 21.45
C GLU A 90 -7.02 16.12 21.24
N GLN A 91 -6.23 16.59 20.27
CA GLN A 91 -6.02 18.00 20.01
C GLN A 91 -7.17 18.68 19.25
N HIS A 92 -7.76 17.96 18.28
CA HIS A 92 -8.70 18.54 17.32
C HIS A 92 -10.11 17.94 17.40
N GLY A 93 -10.31 16.87 18.19
CA GLY A 93 -11.56 16.12 18.24
C GLY A 93 -11.75 15.17 17.05
N PRO A 94 -12.99 14.71 16.82
CA PRO A 94 -13.31 13.77 15.75
C PRO A 94 -12.99 14.30 14.36
N PHE A 95 -12.62 13.39 13.46
CA PHE A 95 -12.29 13.69 12.07
C PHE A 95 -13.55 13.78 11.19
N SER A 96 -13.45 14.50 10.08
CA SER A 96 -14.50 14.48 9.05
C SER A 96 -14.54 13.11 8.35
N GLU A 97 -15.69 12.74 7.78
CA GLU A 97 -15.87 11.48 7.09
C GLU A 97 -14.88 11.33 5.90
N GLU A 98 -14.64 12.43 5.16
CA GLU A 98 -13.68 12.43 4.06
C GLU A 98 -12.26 12.15 4.53
N ALA A 99 -11.85 12.78 5.65
CA ALA A 99 -10.52 12.53 6.23
C ALA A 99 -10.37 11.09 6.70
N VAL A 100 -11.41 10.52 7.34
CA VAL A 100 -11.41 9.11 7.75
C VAL A 100 -11.30 8.18 6.55
N ILE A 101 -12.05 8.42 5.48
CA ILE A 101 -11.96 7.63 4.25
C ILE A 101 -10.56 7.67 3.65
N ASP A 102 -9.93 8.84 3.60
CA ASP A 102 -8.57 8.97 3.06
C ASP A 102 -7.54 8.23 3.92
N ILE A 103 -7.55 8.47 5.24
CA ILE A 103 -6.66 7.80 6.20
C ILE A 103 -6.80 6.28 6.12
N MET A 104 -8.04 5.79 6.16
CA MET A 104 -8.30 4.35 6.17
C MET A 104 -8.00 3.69 4.81
N SER A 105 -8.17 4.41 3.71
CA SER A 105 -7.78 3.91 2.38
C SER A 105 -6.26 3.72 2.29
N GLN A 106 -5.47 4.65 2.83
CA GLN A 106 -4.02 4.51 2.90
C GLN A 106 -3.61 3.36 3.83
N LEU A 107 -4.25 3.23 5.00
CA LEU A 107 -4.01 2.12 5.93
C LEU A 107 -4.33 0.77 5.28
N CYS A 108 -5.42 0.65 4.53
CA CYS A 108 -5.77 -0.58 3.81
C CYS A 108 -4.68 -1.01 2.82
N VAL A 109 -3.99 -0.06 2.17
CA VAL A 109 -2.85 -0.38 1.27
C VAL A 109 -1.69 -1.00 2.05
N ILE A 110 -1.38 -0.48 3.24
CA ILE A 110 -0.33 -1.02 4.11
C ILE A 110 -0.71 -2.43 4.58
N LEU A 111 -1.93 -2.59 5.12
CA LEU A 111 -2.43 -3.89 5.59
C LEU A 111 -2.45 -4.93 4.46
N GLN A 112 -2.86 -4.54 3.24
CA GLN A 112 -2.85 -5.46 2.11
C GLN A 112 -1.44 -6.00 1.81
N ARG A 113 -0.40 -5.19 1.98
CA ARG A 113 0.98 -5.62 1.80
C ARG A 113 1.42 -6.61 2.89
N LEU A 114 1.11 -6.33 4.15
CA LEU A 114 1.38 -7.24 5.27
C LEU A 114 0.64 -8.57 5.10
N HIS A 115 -0.63 -8.52 4.76
CA HIS A 115 -1.47 -9.71 4.54
C HIS A 115 -1.09 -10.52 3.29
N SER A 116 -0.39 -9.90 2.32
CA SER A 116 0.11 -10.60 1.12
C SER A 116 1.45 -11.31 1.34
N ALA A 117 2.08 -11.15 2.50
CA ALA A 117 3.27 -11.91 2.87
C ALA A 117 2.95 -13.41 2.94
N GLN A 118 3.98 -14.25 2.81
CA GLN A 118 3.80 -15.70 2.92
C GLN A 118 4.73 -16.28 4.00
N PRO A 119 4.15 -16.78 5.09
CA PRO A 119 2.73 -16.67 5.46
C PRO A 119 2.32 -15.22 5.78
N PRO A 120 1.00 -14.91 5.75
CA PRO A 120 0.49 -13.57 6.04
C PRO A 120 0.97 -13.04 7.40
N ILE A 121 1.25 -11.73 7.45
CA ILE A 121 1.58 -11.02 8.69
C ILE A 121 0.34 -10.27 9.14
N ILE A 122 -0.14 -10.54 10.34
CA ILE A 122 -1.26 -9.87 10.99
C ILE A 122 -0.70 -8.92 12.02
N HIS A 123 -1.13 -7.66 12.00
CA HIS A 123 -0.61 -6.61 12.89
C HIS A 123 -1.09 -6.75 14.33
N ARG A 124 -2.39 -7.06 14.53
CA ARG A 124 -3.04 -7.39 15.81
C ARG A 124 -3.17 -6.26 16.84
N ASP A 125 -2.67 -5.07 16.53
CA ASP A 125 -2.78 -3.88 17.40
C ASP A 125 -3.04 -2.60 16.60
N ILE A 126 -4.02 -2.65 15.69
CA ILE A 126 -4.49 -1.46 14.95
C ILE A 126 -5.28 -0.57 15.91
N LYS A 127 -4.74 0.63 16.18
CA LYS A 127 -5.33 1.64 17.07
C LYS A 127 -4.80 3.02 16.74
N PRO A 128 -5.41 4.11 17.20
CA PRO A 128 -4.98 5.49 16.88
C PRO A 128 -3.53 5.78 17.23
N GLY A 129 -3.02 5.27 18.37
CA GLY A 129 -1.64 5.49 18.81
C GLY A 129 -0.57 4.78 17.96
N ASN A 130 -0.96 3.76 17.17
CA ASN A 130 -0.05 3.04 16.28
C ASN A 130 -0.12 3.53 14.82
N ILE A 131 -0.88 4.58 14.53
CA ILE A 131 -1.00 5.15 13.20
C ILE A 131 -0.62 6.61 13.26
N MET A 132 0.38 6.98 12.49
CA MET A 132 0.93 8.33 12.41
C MET A 132 0.53 8.97 11.08
N LEU A 133 0.17 10.24 11.13
CA LEU A 133 0.02 11.09 9.95
C LEU A 133 1.24 12.01 9.86
N SER A 134 2.00 11.88 8.79
CA SER A 134 3.15 12.73 8.51
C SER A 134 2.72 14.13 8.05
N PRO A 135 3.60 15.16 8.10
CA PRO A 135 3.24 16.53 7.71
C PRO A 135 2.75 16.69 6.25
N ASP A 136 3.12 15.76 5.38
CA ASP A 136 2.69 15.68 3.98
C ASP A 136 1.40 14.87 3.78
N GLY A 137 0.71 14.47 4.86
CA GLY A 137 -0.57 13.76 4.81
C GLY A 137 -0.45 12.26 4.53
N VAL A 138 0.76 11.68 4.63
CA VAL A 138 0.98 10.25 4.41
C VAL A 138 0.77 9.47 5.71
N VAL A 139 -0.08 8.46 5.65
CA VAL A 139 -0.32 7.53 6.76
C VAL A 139 0.84 6.57 6.92
N LYS A 140 1.33 6.42 8.15
CA LYS A 140 2.38 5.46 8.54
C LYS A 140 1.82 4.52 9.61
N LEU A 141 2.08 3.22 9.47
CA LEU A 141 1.71 2.21 10.46
C LEU A 141 2.95 1.88 11.31
N LEU A 142 2.82 2.11 12.61
CA LEU A 142 3.88 1.90 13.61
C LEU A 142 3.68 0.56 14.31
N ASP A 143 4.70 0.15 15.04
CA ASP A 143 4.70 -0.85 16.09
C ASP A 143 4.23 -2.26 15.71
N MET A 144 5.19 -3.08 15.30
CA MET A 144 4.98 -4.50 14.95
C MET A 144 5.13 -5.46 16.15
N ASN A 145 5.08 -4.97 17.41
CA ASN A 145 5.34 -5.80 18.59
C ASN A 145 4.32 -6.93 18.77
N ALA A 146 3.06 -6.62 18.46
CA ALA A 146 1.96 -7.59 18.51
C ALA A 146 1.85 -8.43 17.24
N ALA A 147 2.56 -8.07 16.18
CA ALA A 147 2.42 -8.72 14.88
C ALA A 147 2.85 -10.19 14.91
N LYS A 148 2.17 -11.00 14.12
CA LYS A 148 2.39 -12.45 14.05
C LYS A 148 2.29 -12.93 12.60
N ARG A 149 3.13 -13.91 12.25
CA ARG A 149 2.94 -14.69 11.03
C ARG A 149 1.88 -15.76 11.25
N VAL A 150 0.93 -15.86 10.33
CA VAL A 150 -0.13 -16.89 10.44
C VAL A 150 0.52 -18.27 10.43
N ASN A 151 0.12 -19.10 11.39
CA ASN A 151 0.46 -20.51 11.40
C ASN A 151 -0.84 -21.30 11.15
N GLU A 152 -0.92 -21.97 10.00
CA GLU A 152 -2.09 -22.73 9.58
C GLU A 152 -2.45 -23.89 10.54
N ASP A 153 -1.46 -24.38 11.30
CA ASP A 153 -1.64 -25.47 12.25
C ASP A 153 -2.12 -24.99 13.65
N ALA A 154 -2.20 -23.66 13.89
CA ALA A 154 -2.56 -23.12 15.19
C ALA A 154 -4.08 -22.89 15.29
N GLU A 155 -4.77 -23.73 16.05
CA GLU A 155 -6.20 -23.56 16.34
C GLU A 155 -6.50 -22.31 17.21
N ARG A 156 -5.53 -21.82 17.98
CA ARG A 156 -5.68 -20.67 18.90
C ARG A 156 -4.39 -19.89 19.06
N ASP A 157 -4.51 -18.61 19.36
CA ASP A 157 -3.37 -17.81 19.77
C ASP A 157 -2.84 -18.23 21.14
N THR A 158 -1.52 -18.39 21.24
CA THR A 158 -0.85 -18.83 22.49
C THR A 158 -0.72 -17.71 23.52
N ARG A 159 -0.96 -16.46 23.15
CA ARG A 159 -0.89 -15.27 24.00
C ARG A 159 -2.06 -14.36 23.73
N LEU A 160 -2.67 -13.84 24.80
CA LEU A 160 -3.66 -12.77 24.73
C LEU A 160 -2.91 -11.47 24.48
N ILE A 161 -3.06 -10.91 23.28
CA ILE A 161 -2.38 -9.68 22.86
C ILE A 161 -3.42 -8.80 22.14
N GLY A 162 -3.37 -7.51 22.42
CA GLY A 162 -4.22 -6.50 21.82
C GLY A 162 -4.64 -5.45 22.84
N THR A 163 -5.02 -4.29 22.34
CA THR A 163 -5.49 -3.17 23.17
C THR A 163 -6.97 -3.34 23.47
N VAL A 164 -7.35 -3.28 24.77
CA VAL A 164 -8.75 -3.37 25.19
C VAL A 164 -9.60 -2.35 24.42
N GLY A 165 -10.72 -2.80 23.90
CA GLY A 165 -11.65 -1.99 23.10
C GLY A 165 -11.37 -2.06 21.58
N TYR A 166 -10.14 -2.30 21.13
CA TYR A 166 -9.76 -2.45 19.71
C TYR A 166 -9.56 -3.91 19.30
N ALA A 167 -9.14 -4.75 20.23
CA ALA A 167 -8.82 -6.15 19.98
C ALA A 167 -10.07 -6.95 19.58
N ALA A 168 -9.92 -7.76 18.54
CA ALA A 168 -10.97 -8.64 18.04
C ALA A 168 -11.26 -9.78 19.02
N PRO A 169 -12.49 -10.33 19.03
CA PRO A 169 -12.89 -11.40 19.96
C PRO A 169 -11.94 -12.60 19.95
N GLU A 170 -11.46 -13.01 18.79
CA GLU A 170 -10.52 -14.14 18.66
C GLU A 170 -9.19 -13.91 19.38
N GLN A 171 -8.74 -12.65 19.58
CA GLN A 171 -7.52 -12.34 20.33
C GLN A 171 -7.63 -12.63 21.82
N PHE A 172 -8.84 -12.81 22.34
CA PHE A 172 -9.10 -13.19 23.72
C PHE A 172 -9.16 -14.72 23.93
N GLY A 173 -8.61 -15.51 23.00
CA GLY A 173 -8.51 -16.96 23.11
C GLY A 173 -9.69 -17.72 22.49
N PHE A 174 -10.60 -17.03 21.80
CA PHE A 174 -11.75 -17.65 21.14
C PHE A 174 -11.43 -18.19 19.73
N GLY A 175 -10.21 -17.98 19.23
CA GLY A 175 -9.77 -18.43 17.90
C GLY A 175 -8.32 -18.08 17.60
N ALA A 176 -7.93 -18.31 16.35
CA ALA A 176 -6.63 -17.85 15.81
C ALA A 176 -6.77 -16.50 15.11
N SER A 177 -5.79 -15.62 15.32
CA SER A 177 -5.74 -14.34 14.59
C SER A 177 -5.50 -14.56 13.10
N GLY A 178 -6.30 -13.90 12.28
CA GLY A 178 -6.20 -13.87 10.82
C GLY A 178 -6.30 -12.45 10.27
N VAL A 179 -6.38 -12.32 8.97
CA VAL A 179 -6.57 -11.02 8.28
C VAL A 179 -7.78 -10.26 8.84
N GLN A 180 -8.84 -11.00 9.19
CA GLN A 180 -10.08 -10.46 9.73
C GLN A 180 -9.93 -9.84 11.13
N THR A 181 -8.84 -10.16 11.84
CA THR A 181 -8.49 -9.53 13.13
C THR A 181 -8.13 -8.06 12.93
N ASP A 182 -7.28 -7.73 11.94
CA ASP A 182 -6.94 -6.36 11.62
C ASP A 182 -8.14 -5.59 11.04
N ILE A 183 -9.02 -6.27 10.28
CA ILE A 183 -10.26 -5.70 9.75
C ILE A 183 -11.22 -5.30 10.90
N TYR A 184 -11.33 -6.11 11.95
CA TYR A 184 -12.13 -5.76 13.12
C TYR A 184 -11.61 -4.48 13.79
N ALA A 185 -10.31 -4.44 14.08
CA ALA A 185 -9.68 -3.30 14.71
C ALA A 185 -9.76 -2.03 13.83
N ALA A 186 -9.66 -2.18 12.50
CA ALA A 186 -9.89 -1.09 11.55
C ALA A 186 -11.32 -0.54 11.63
N GLY A 187 -12.34 -1.40 11.79
CA GLY A 187 -13.72 -0.97 12.00
C GLY A 187 -13.91 -0.17 13.30
N VAL A 188 -13.29 -0.62 14.39
CA VAL A 188 -13.28 0.12 15.66
C VAL A 188 -12.59 1.47 15.50
N LEU A 189 -11.46 1.51 14.80
CA LEU A 189 -10.72 2.73 14.52
C LEU A 189 -11.55 3.74 13.70
N ILE A 190 -12.25 3.30 12.65
CA ILE A 190 -13.14 4.18 11.88
C ILE A 190 -14.16 4.84 12.80
N ASN A 191 -14.80 4.06 13.67
CA ASN A 191 -15.78 4.58 14.63
C ASN A 191 -15.15 5.61 15.57
N TYR A 192 -13.99 5.29 16.14
CA TYR A 192 -13.28 6.18 17.04
C TYR A 192 -12.91 7.52 16.37
N LEU A 193 -12.38 7.48 15.16
CA LEU A 193 -12.02 8.69 14.42
C LEU A 193 -13.23 9.57 14.13
N LEU A 194 -14.42 8.99 13.89
CA LEU A 194 -15.64 9.73 13.61
C LEU A 194 -16.32 10.29 14.86
N THR A 195 -16.20 9.63 16.02
CA THR A 195 -17.00 9.91 17.21
C THR A 195 -16.18 10.33 18.43
N GLY A 196 -14.89 10.00 18.47
CA GLY A 196 -14.03 10.07 19.65
C GLY A 196 -14.28 8.93 20.64
N GLU A 197 -15.19 7.98 20.34
CA GLU A 197 -15.62 6.93 21.25
C GLU A 197 -15.56 5.54 20.59
N LEU A 198 -15.48 4.49 21.43
CA LEU A 198 -15.55 3.11 20.95
C LEU A 198 -16.98 2.75 20.49
N PRO A 199 -17.14 1.80 19.53
CA PRO A 199 -18.48 1.42 19.01
C PRO A 199 -19.45 0.92 20.08
N GLN A 200 -18.93 0.36 21.19
CA GLN A 200 -19.75 -0.11 22.31
C GLN A 200 -20.38 1.03 23.11
N THR A 201 -19.73 2.21 23.13
CA THR A 201 -20.21 3.41 23.79
C THR A 201 -21.09 4.23 22.86
N ARG A 202 -20.59 4.51 21.65
CA ARG A 202 -21.29 5.31 20.65
C ARG A 202 -20.93 4.82 19.24
N MET A 203 -21.92 4.32 18.52
CA MET A 203 -21.79 3.97 17.12
C MET A 203 -21.93 5.24 16.26
N ALA A 204 -21.02 5.42 15.31
CA ALA A 204 -21.09 6.52 14.35
C ALA A 204 -22.36 6.39 13.49
N ASP A 205 -22.96 7.53 13.20
CA ASP A 205 -24.02 7.65 12.20
C ASP A 205 -23.42 8.00 10.82
N GLY A 206 -24.22 7.91 9.76
CA GLY A 206 -23.80 8.29 8.40
C GLY A 206 -23.47 7.11 7.50
N THR A 207 -22.74 7.40 6.43
CA THR A 207 -22.53 6.45 5.32
C THR A 207 -21.58 5.34 5.69
N LEU A 208 -20.67 5.54 6.65
CA LEU A 208 -19.69 4.54 7.10
C LEU A 208 -20.24 3.58 8.16
N ARG A 209 -21.43 3.85 8.74
CA ARG A 209 -22.03 2.95 9.74
C ARG A 209 -22.13 1.49 9.29
N PRO A 210 -22.65 1.17 8.09
CA PRO A 210 -22.71 -0.22 7.63
C PRO A 210 -21.33 -0.88 7.49
N VAL A 211 -20.30 -0.09 7.16
CA VAL A 211 -18.93 -0.56 7.06
C VAL A 211 -18.40 -0.95 8.45
N ILE A 212 -18.61 -0.07 9.45
CA ILE A 212 -18.21 -0.32 10.85
C ILE A 212 -18.92 -1.57 11.38
N GLU A 213 -20.24 -1.66 11.21
CA GLU A 213 -21.04 -2.81 11.67
C GLU A 213 -20.58 -4.13 11.04
N ARG A 214 -20.17 -4.12 9.77
CA ARG A 214 -19.65 -5.34 9.13
C ARG A 214 -18.24 -5.68 9.61
N CYS A 215 -17.35 -4.70 9.77
CA CYS A 215 -16.00 -4.94 10.31
C CYS A 215 -16.04 -5.54 11.72
N THR A 216 -16.95 -5.03 12.57
CA THR A 216 -17.02 -5.37 14.01
C THR A 216 -17.92 -6.56 14.33
N ARG A 217 -18.30 -7.38 13.35
CA ARG A 217 -19.01 -8.64 13.60
C ARG A 217 -18.19 -9.58 14.45
N MET A 218 -18.87 -10.35 15.29
CA MET A 218 -18.22 -11.32 16.19
C MET A 218 -17.49 -12.40 15.38
N GLU A 219 -18.17 -12.97 14.40
CA GLU A 219 -17.65 -14.03 13.53
C GLU A 219 -16.76 -13.44 12.43
N PRO A 220 -15.50 -13.88 12.31
CA PRO A 220 -14.55 -13.39 11.29
C PRO A 220 -15.06 -13.56 9.86
N GLU A 221 -15.80 -14.63 9.57
CA GLU A 221 -16.37 -14.93 8.24
C GLU A 221 -17.42 -13.90 7.79
N GLY A 222 -18.07 -13.24 8.76
CA GLY A 222 -19.04 -12.18 8.50
C GLY A 222 -18.44 -10.83 8.18
N ARG A 223 -17.13 -10.64 8.40
CA ARG A 223 -16.39 -9.39 8.15
C ARG A 223 -15.98 -9.29 6.68
N TYR A 224 -15.30 -8.20 6.32
CA TYR A 224 -14.55 -8.17 5.05
C TYR A 224 -13.41 -9.17 5.13
N GLN A 225 -13.15 -9.87 4.01
CA GLN A 225 -12.16 -10.95 4.00
C GLN A 225 -10.76 -10.45 3.65
N THR A 226 -10.65 -9.25 3.09
CA THR A 226 -9.38 -8.62 2.73
C THR A 226 -9.41 -7.11 3.01
N ALA A 227 -8.24 -6.52 3.21
CA ALA A 227 -8.11 -5.06 3.31
C ALA A 227 -8.55 -4.35 2.01
N ALA A 228 -8.46 -5.02 0.86
CA ALA A 228 -8.94 -4.49 -0.41
C ALA A 228 -10.47 -4.40 -0.46
N GLU A 229 -11.19 -5.38 0.09
CA GLU A 229 -12.65 -5.33 0.22
C GLU A 229 -13.09 -4.18 1.14
N LEU A 230 -12.42 -4.02 2.29
CA LEU A 230 -12.68 -2.89 3.19
C LEU A 230 -12.44 -1.55 2.49
N CYS A 231 -11.33 -1.39 1.77
CA CYS A 231 -11.03 -0.18 1.01
C CYS A 231 -12.11 0.13 -0.04
N ALA A 232 -12.59 -0.89 -0.74
CA ALA A 232 -13.67 -0.74 -1.73
C ALA A 232 -14.99 -0.30 -1.08
N ALA A 233 -15.30 -0.80 0.12
CA ALA A 233 -16.47 -0.39 0.88
C ALA A 233 -16.40 1.08 1.33
N LEU A 234 -15.25 1.50 1.86
CA LEU A 234 -15.00 2.87 2.30
C LEU A 234 -15.16 3.90 1.17
N THR A 235 -14.69 3.56 -0.03
CA THR A 235 -14.74 4.45 -1.19
C THR A 235 -16.06 4.39 -1.97
N GLY A 236 -17.07 3.67 -1.46
CA GLY A 236 -18.36 3.46 -2.14
C GLY A 236 -18.27 2.60 -3.40
N SER A 237 -17.14 1.90 -3.58
CA SER A 237 -16.93 0.99 -4.72
C SER A 237 -17.55 -0.39 -4.52
N GLU A 238 -18.11 -0.71 -3.35
CA GLU A 238 -18.78 -2.01 -3.10
C GLU A 238 -20.01 -2.29 -3.97
N GLY A 239 -20.72 -1.24 -4.42
CA GLY A 239 -21.82 -1.37 -5.39
C GLY A 239 -21.36 -1.61 -6.82
N ARG A 240 -20.10 -1.35 -7.09
CA ARG A 240 -19.37 -1.79 -8.25
C ARG A 240 -18.56 -3.04 -7.87
N LYS A 241 -19.21 -4.19 -7.79
CA LYS A 241 -18.57 -5.44 -8.18
C LYS A 241 -18.13 -5.19 -9.62
N ASP A 242 -16.97 -4.60 -9.73
CA ASP A 242 -16.29 -4.49 -10.99
C ASP A 242 -15.62 -5.85 -11.23
N PRO A 243 -16.29 -6.79 -11.95
CA PRO A 243 -15.57 -7.91 -12.52
C PRO A 243 -14.55 -7.36 -13.52
N SER A 244 -14.46 -6.04 -13.65
CA SER A 244 -13.77 -5.27 -14.67
C SER A 244 -12.48 -4.58 -14.17
N GLY A 245 -12.07 -4.68 -12.91
CA GLY A 245 -10.74 -4.22 -12.51
C GLY A 245 -9.66 -4.84 -13.39
N ASN A 246 -9.87 -6.08 -13.81
CA ASN A 246 -9.06 -6.73 -14.84
C ASN A 246 -9.52 -6.35 -16.26
N ARG A 247 -10.83 -6.14 -16.52
CA ARG A 247 -11.34 -5.76 -17.85
C ARG A 247 -10.97 -4.33 -18.25
N ARG A 248 -10.91 -3.36 -17.33
CA ARG A 248 -10.52 -1.98 -17.67
C ARG A 248 -9.06 -1.87 -18.06
N ARG A 249 -8.18 -2.75 -17.57
CA ARG A 249 -6.79 -2.85 -18.05
C ARG A 249 -6.72 -3.32 -19.52
N PHE A 250 -7.72 -4.05 -20.00
CA PHE A 250 -7.82 -4.52 -21.39
C PHE A 250 -8.52 -3.52 -22.32
N LEU A 251 -9.09 -2.41 -21.80
CA LEU A 251 -9.68 -1.38 -22.64
C LEU A 251 -8.62 -0.40 -23.13
N PRO A 252 -8.63 -0.03 -24.43
CA PRO A 252 -7.72 0.96 -24.99
C PRO A 252 -7.84 2.31 -24.28
N PRO A 253 -6.77 3.14 -24.32
CA PRO A 253 -6.82 4.51 -23.82
C PRO A 253 -8.02 5.29 -24.39
N GLY A 254 -8.66 6.11 -23.55
CA GLY A 254 -9.89 6.83 -23.91
C GLY A 254 -11.18 6.10 -23.53
N PHE A 255 -11.21 4.75 -23.49
CA PHE A 255 -12.38 3.96 -23.11
C PHE A 255 -12.43 3.64 -21.61
N ARG A 256 -11.33 3.81 -20.87
CA ARG A 256 -11.21 3.50 -19.44
C ARG A 256 -12.04 4.42 -18.53
N SER A 257 -12.33 5.64 -18.98
CA SER A 257 -13.01 6.66 -18.16
C SER A 257 -14.52 6.48 -18.02
N GLY A 258 -15.15 5.61 -18.86
CA GLY A 258 -16.60 5.40 -18.89
C GLY A 258 -17.41 6.62 -19.33
N ARG A 259 -16.79 7.75 -19.66
CA ARG A 259 -17.47 8.98 -20.13
C ARG A 259 -17.66 8.90 -21.64
N LEU A 260 -18.91 8.87 -22.10
CA LEU A 260 -19.27 8.69 -23.53
C LEU A 260 -18.55 9.64 -24.47
N TRP A 261 -18.42 10.94 -24.13
CA TRP A 261 -17.75 11.92 -24.99
C TRP A 261 -16.25 11.63 -25.16
N LYS A 262 -15.56 11.12 -24.13
CA LYS A 262 -14.14 10.71 -24.22
C LYS A 262 -13.98 9.46 -25.09
N MET A 263 -14.93 8.53 -25.00
CA MET A 263 -14.95 7.32 -25.83
C MET A 263 -15.17 7.68 -27.30
N LEU A 264 -16.08 8.61 -27.59
CA LEU A 264 -16.34 9.09 -28.96
C LEU A 264 -15.09 9.80 -29.54
N LEU A 265 -14.43 10.68 -28.76
CA LEU A 265 -13.20 11.33 -29.19
C LEU A 265 -12.07 10.31 -29.46
N ALA A 266 -11.92 9.31 -28.61
CA ALA A 266 -10.92 8.26 -28.81
C ALA A 266 -11.24 7.44 -30.08
N LEU A 267 -12.49 7.09 -30.30
CA LEU A 267 -12.93 6.35 -31.49
C LEU A 267 -12.64 7.14 -32.78
N ILE A 268 -12.99 8.43 -32.79
CA ILE A 268 -12.70 9.32 -33.94
C ILE A 268 -11.18 9.41 -34.16
N GLY A 269 -10.39 9.58 -33.12
CA GLY A 269 -8.93 9.65 -33.21
C GLY A 269 -8.31 8.37 -33.78
N TYR A 270 -8.73 7.20 -33.29
CA TYR A 270 -8.28 5.91 -33.80
C TYR A 270 -8.69 5.66 -35.25
N ALA A 271 -9.94 6.03 -35.60
CA ALA A 271 -10.45 5.89 -36.97
C ALA A 271 -9.71 6.79 -37.93
N ALA A 272 -9.48 8.06 -37.60
CA ALA A 272 -8.71 8.99 -38.39
C ALA A 272 -7.27 8.53 -38.62
N TRP A 273 -6.60 8.05 -37.57
CA TRP A 273 -5.23 7.54 -37.67
C TRP A 273 -5.14 6.25 -38.49
N LEU A 274 -6.11 5.35 -38.34
CA LEU A 274 -6.21 4.15 -39.19
C LEU A 274 -6.43 4.50 -40.64
N ALA A 275 -7.31 5.45 -40.95
CA ALA A 275 -7.55 5.92 -42.33
C ALA A 275 -6.30 6.54 -42.94
N PHE A 276 -5.56 7.36 -42.18
CA PHE A 276 -4.28 7.90 -42.57
C PHE A 276 -3.23 6.81 -42.90
N SER A 277 -3.13 5.81 -42.02
CA SER A 277 -2.20 4.68 -42.18
C SER A 277 -2.52 3.84 -43.41
N ILE A 278 -3.81 3.62 -43.72
CA ILE A 278 -4.24 2.93 -44.92
C ILE A 278 -3.96 3.76 -46.18
N ALA A 279 -4.22 5.07 -46.15
CA ALA A 279 -3.92 5.97 -47.28
C ALA A 279 -2.44 5.97 -47.60
N TYR A 280 -1.58 6.10 -46.58
CA TYR A 280 -0.12 6.05 -46.71
C TYR A 280 0.36 4.71 -47.30
N GLY A 281 -0.22 3.59 -46.86
CA GLY A 281 0.11 2.27 -47.38
C GLY A 281 -0.31 2.07 -48.85
N LYS A 282 -1.41 2.70 -49.29
CA LYS A 282 -1.86 2.65 -50.70
C LYS A 282 -0.96 3.45 -51.62
N ASP A 283 -0.47 4.59 -51.17
CA ASP A 283 0.47 5.46 -51.96
C ASP A 283 1.79 4.75 -52.26
N THR A 284 2.28 3.95 -51.32
CA THR A 284 3.54 3.18 -51.46
C THR A 284 3.39 1.92 -52.33
N GLY A 285 2.19 1.38 -52.46
CA GLY A 285 1.84 0.26 -53.33
C GLY A 285 2.34 -1.13 -52.94
N GLY A 286 1.64 -2.17 -53.35
CA GLY A 286 2.02 -3.58 -53.12
C GLY A 286 2.14 -4.02 -51.67
N ILE A 287 2.85 -5.13 -51.43
CA ILE A 287 3.06 -5.71 -50.09
C ILE A 287 3.89 -4.76 -49.20
N ARG A 288 4.84 -4.04 -49.77
CA ARG A 288 5.65 -3.03 -49.05
C ARG A 288 4.77 -1.89 -48.53
N GLY A 289 3.84 -1.42 -49.31
CA GLY A 289 2.87 -0.40 -48.88
C GLY A 289 2.00 -0.85 -47.74
N MET A 290 1.54 -2.10 -47.75
CA MET A 290 0.78 -2.65 -46.63
C MET A 290 1.63 -2.70 -45.33
N ALA A 291 2.88 -3.13 -45.44
CA ALA A 291 3.81 -3.15 -44.28
C ALA A 291 4.08 -1.73 -43.78
N ALA A 292 4.31 -0.77 -44.65
CA ALA A 292 4.51 0.63 -44.30
C ALA A 292 3.28 1.23 -43.59
N GLY A 293 2.06 0.96 -44.08
CA GLY A 293 0.84 1.40 -43.44
C GLY A 293 0.66 0.84 -42.02
N ILE A 294 0.97 -0.44 -41.79
CA ILE A 294 0.94 -1.07 -40.46
C ILE A 294 1.98 -0.39 -39.54
N LEU A 295 3.20 -0.14 -40.02
CA LEU A 295 4.25 0.51 -39.23
C LEU A 295 3.86 1.93 -38.83
N VAL A 296 3.27 2.70 -39.75
CA VAL A 296 2.74 4.04 -39.47
C VAL A 296 1.64 3.99 -38.41
N PHE A 297 0.75 2.99 -38.46
CA PHE A 297 -0.25 2.79 -37.40
C PHE A 297 0.42 2.52 -36.03
N LEU A 298 1.39 1.63 -35.98
CA LEU A 298 2.09 1.24 -34.77
C LEU A 298 2.91 2.39 -34.16
N MET A 299 3.41 3.31 -34.97
CA MET A 299 4.24 4.44 -34.55
C MET A 299 3.55 5.34 -33.49
N LEU A 300 2.23 5.54 -33.60
CA LEU A 300 1.46 6.29 -32.61
C LEU A 300 0.82 5.35 -31.56
N PHE A 301 0.41 4.17 -32.00
CA PHE A 301 -0.40 3.27 -31.17
C PHE A 301 0.42 2.65 -30.04
N LEU A 302 1.67 2.25 -30.27
CA LEU A 302 2.55 1.65 -29.26
C LEU A 302 2.92 2.64 -28.14
N PRO A 303 3.40 3.86 -28.41
CA PRO A 303 3.64 4.86 -27.37
C PRO A 303 2.37 5.20 -26.58
N LEU A 304 1.22 5.32 -27.25
CA LEU A 304 -0.04 5.58 -26.56
C LEU A 304 -0.43 4.47 -25.58
N LEU A 305 -0.22 3.20 -25.95
CA LEU A 305 -0.44 2.07 -25.07
C LEU A 305 0.56 2.05 -23.91
N PHE A 306 1.82 2.38 -24.16
CA PHE A 306 2.87 2.42 -23.15
C PHE A 306 2.62 3.57 -22.15
N THR A 307 2.41 4.80 -22.62
CA THR A 307 2.08 5.97 -21.77
C THR A 307 0.83 5.72 -20.91
N ALA A 308 -0.16 5.00 -21.46
CA ALA A 308 -1.39 4.67 -20.75
C ALA A 308 -1.25 3.45 -19.80
N ASP A 309 -0.05 2.92 -19.63
CA ASP A 309 0.22 1.69 -18.87
C ASP A 309 -0.74 0.55 -19.21
N TYR A 310 -0.88 0.27 -20.50
CA TYR A 310 -1.76 -0.81 -20.96
C TYR A 310 -1.18 -2.15 -20.52
N LEU A 311 -1.98 -2.94 -19.80
CA LEU A 311 -1.58 -4.22 -19.18
C LEU A 311 -0.47 -4.15 -18.13
N GLY A 312 -0.15 -2.96 -17.59
CA GLY A 312 0.91 -2.80 -16.59
C GLY A 312 2.32 -3.01 -17.18
N VAL A 313 2.51 -2.68 -18.46
CA VAL A 313 3.78 -2.90 -19.16
C VAL A 313 4.90 -2.03 -18.60
N GLN A 314 4.59 -0.83 -18.06
CA GLN A 314 5.59 0.09 -17.51
C GLN A 314 6.43 -0.55 -16.39
N SER A 315 5.85 -1.43 -15.57
CA SER A 315 6.58 -2.11 -14.48
C SER A 315 7.73 -3.00 -14.94
N ARG A 316 7.81 -3.33 -16.23
CA ARG A 316 8.87 -4.15 -16.82
C ARG A 316 10.03 -3.34 -17.40
N PHE A 317 9.91 -2.00 -17.40
CA PHE A 317 10.90 -1.12 -18.03
C PHE A 317 11.56 -0.21 -16.98
N PRO A 318 12.92 -0.05 -17.03
CA PRO A 318 13.64 0.80 -16.08
C PRO A 318 13.11 2.25 -16.10
N LEU A 319 13.11 2.89 -14.94
CA LEU A 319 12.70 4.28 -14.71
C LEU A 319 11.19 4.56 -14.87
N SER A 320 10.45 3.79 -15.66
CA SER A 320 9.02 4.04 -15.92
C SER A 320 8.10 3.65 -14.75
N ASP A 321 8.59 2.88 -13.76
CA ASP A 321 7.88 2.51 -12.53
C ASP A 321 8.53 3.12 -11.27
N SER A 322 9.27 4.22 -11.42
CA SER A 322 9.92 4.91 -10.30
C SER A 322 8.89 5.54 -9.35
N ALA A 323 9.18 5.49 -8.04
CA ALA A 323 8.40 6.17 -7.01
C ALA A 323 8.45 7.71 -7.15
N SER A 324 9.53 8.25 -7.73
CA SER A 324 9.70 9.69 -7.98
C SER A 324 8.99 10.08 -9.27
N LEU A 325 8.01 10.99 -9.18
CA LEU A 325 7.23 11.47 -10.32
C LEU A 325 8.09 12.00 -11.49
N PRO A 326 9.13 12.86 -11.26
CA PRO A 326 9.97 13.36 -12.34
C PRO A 326 10.74 12.24 -13.06
N VAL A 327 11.27 11.28 -12.31
CA VAL A 327 12.02 10.14 -12.85
C VAL A 327 11.11 9.21 -13.65
N ARG A 328 9.87 8.96 -13.16
CA ARG A 328 8.87 8.18 -13.89
C ARG A 328 8.49 8.82 -15.21
N VAL A 329 8.19 10.12 -15.20
CA VAL A 329 7.85 10.87 -16.43
C VAL A 329 9.00 10.81 -17.43
N LEU A 330 10.23 11.03 -16.98
CA LEU A 330 11.43 10.91 -17.83
C LEU A 330 11.56 9.50 -18.42
N GLY A 331 11.35 8.46 -17.62
CA GLY A 331 11.36 7.07 -18.06
C GLY A 331 10.33 6.78 -19.15
N ILE A 332 9.08 7.22 -18.96
CA ILE A 332 8.02 7.06 -19.95
C ILE A 332 8.38 7.76 -21.27
N VAL A 333 8.80 9.04 -21.21
CA VAL A 333 9.18 9.81 -22.41
C VAL A 333 10.35 9.16 -23.14
N LEU A 334 11.34 8.65 -22.40
CA LEU A 334 12.51 7.97 -23.00
C LEU A 334 12.09 6.70 -23.75
N TRP A 335 11.24 5.85 -23.14
CA TRP A 335 10.79 4.61 -23.77
C TRP A 335 9.83 4.85 -24.92
N ASP A 336 8.97 5.87 -24.86
CA ASP A 336 8.14 6.30 -26.00
C ASP A 336 9.00 6.74 -27.17
N ALA A 337 10.07 7.51 -26.93
CA ALA A 337 11.03 7.90 -27.95
C ALA A 337 11.75 6.68 -28.57
N VAL A 338 12.16 5.70 -27.75
CA VAL A 338 12.77 4.45 -28.23
C VAL A 338 11.80 3.66 -29.11
N LEU A 339 10.53 3.55 -28.73
CA LEU A 339 9.51 2.86 -29.52
C LEU A 339 9.27 3.53 -30.87
N VAL A 340 9.17 4.87 -30.89
CA VAL A 340 9.03 5.64 -32.14
C VAL A 340 10.24 5.45 -33.02
N CYS A 341 11.46 5.58 -32.49
CA CYS A 341 12.70 5.38 -33.26
C CYS A 341 12.80 3.97 -33.84
N ALA A 342 12.44 2.94 -33.08
CA ALA A 342 12.44 1.56 -33.57
C ALA A 342 11.49 1.37 -34.76
N VAL A 343 10.28 1.95 -34.68
CA VAL A 343 9.31 1.87 -35.79
C VAL A 343 9.78 2.66 -36.99
N LEU A 344 10.41 3.84 -36.80
CA LEU A 344 10.96 4.63 -37.89
C LEU A 344 12.11 3.91 -38.65
N VAL A 345 12.97 3.21 -37.90
CA VAL A 345 14.03 2.38 -38.53
C VAL A 345 13.41 1.26 -39.35
N LEU A 346 12.40 0.55 -38.83
CA LEU A 346 11.68 -0.49 -39.57
C LEU A 346 10.97 0.09 -40.81
N LEU A 347 10.37 1.27 -40.69
CA LEU A 347 9.72 1.96 -41.81
C LEU A 347 10.73 2.32 -42.90
N ALA A 348 11.91 2.83 -42.53
CA ALA A 348 12.98 3.15 -43.48
C ALA A 348 13.54 1.90 -44.21
N MET A 349 13.40 0.71 -43.63
CA MET A 349 13.79 -0.55 -44.28
C MET A 349 12.72 -1.10 -45.22
N THR A 350 11.47 -0.62 -45.13
CA THR A 350 10.34 -1.11 -45.94
C THR A 350 10.01 -0.21 -47.13
N VAL A 351 10.36 1.06 -47.05
CA VAL A 351 10.23 2.05 -48.12
C VAL A 351 11.50 2.04 -48.96
#